data_bad60a7147b0a0f7fae84eaeee63beed
#
_entry.id   bad60a7147b0a0f7fae84eaeee63beed
#
_cell.length_a   1.000
_cell.length_b   1.000
_cell.length_c   1.000
_cell.angle_alpha   90.00
_cell.angle_beta   90.00
_cell.angle_gamma   90.00
#
_symmetry.space_group_name_H-M   'P 1'
#
loop_
_entity.id
_entity.type
_entity.pdbx_description
1 polymer ?
#
loop_
_entity_poly.entity_id
_entity_poly.type
_entity_poly.pdbx_seq_one_letter_code
_entity_poly.pdbx_strand_id
1 'polypeptide(L)'
;MVRSFLTSLLGLLLIASGTVAQNLVTQRELRMGVVLPLKEKSARGAKMVEFYQGMLMAVDSLKREGISVDIQALHSGTTASEMDMLLNSQALNDCDIVFGPLDAAQLPALADYCDLHDMHLVVPFTTLTTQLKNHPRQYLVSAPRYRVQEEALWYIQSQFSDYNIILVETNESNEEGTALEEQLRKNLSKDATNLRVLNIEGDDMAFLQAFNPNRKNLLVPNSSSLKALNKLVTKLKDFQHDHEHYEFALFGYPAWQTYTQQLLSDFYQMNTYVYTSFYRNPLSRRSEAIDRQFMQWFHTPMNTTYPRYALMGFDLGYYFLHGLKLFGREQLSASLNLVPANPYQHPLFFEHTHEGDGHINTFVELIHYAPDQSIELINRNR
;
A
#
# COMPACT_ATOMS: atom_id res chain seq x y z
N MET A 1 62.52 44.10 -39.18
CA MET A 1 61.89 42.81 -39.33
C MET A 1 61.18 42.36 -38.04
N VAL A 2 60.24 43.16 -37.55
CA VAL A 2 59.43 42.82 -36.37
C VAL A 2 58.06 43.54 -36.53
N ARG A 3 57.30 43.24 -37.57
CA ARG A 3 55.95 43.80 -37.75
C ARG A 3 54.94 42.86 -38.47
N SER A 4 55.26 41.56 -38.54
CA SER A 4 54.42 40.63 -39.32
C SER A 4 53.95 39.42 -38.56
N PHE A 5 54.00 39.42 -37.20
CA PHE A 5 53.61 38.24 -36.39
C PHE A 5 52.43 38.52 -35.43
N LEU A 6 51.83 39.68 -35.47
CA LEU A 6 50.75 40.04 -34.54
C LEU A 6 49.34 40.03 -35.15
N THR A 7 49.20 39.71 -36.44
CA THR A 7 47.86 39.69 -37.08
C THR A 7 47.29 38.28 -37.31
N SER A 8 48.03 37.23 -37.00
CA SER A 8 47.55 35.83 -37.16
C SER A 8 47.00 35.19 -35.85
N LEU A 9 47.10 35.88 -34.71
CA LEU A 9 46.62 35.34 -33.43
C LEU A 9 45.27 35.86 -33.01
N LEU A 10 44.67 36.83 -33.74
CA LEU A 10 43.34 37.37 -33.43
C LEU A 10 42.20 36.72 -34.25
N GLY A 11 42.54 35.85 -35.19
CA GLY A 11 41.59 35.17 -36.08
C GLY A 11 41.13 33.79 -35.57
N LEU A 12 41.73 33.25 -34.50
CA LEU A 12 41.41 31.91 -33.99
C LEU A 12 40.61 31.86 -32.67
N LEU A 13 40.22 33.02 -32.17
CA LEU A 13 39.44 33.16 -30.91
C LEU A 13 37.96 33.47 -31.13
N LEU A 14 37.45 33.45 -32.36
CA LEU A 14 36.07 33.79 -32.71
C LEU A 14 35.26 32.60 -33.30
N ILE A 15 35.78 31.37 -33.27
CA ILE A 15 35.04 30.19 -33.76
C ILE A 15 34.76 29.18 -32.65
N ALA A 16 34.86 29.53 -31.37
CA ALA A 16 34.52 28.67 -30.26
C ALA A 16 33.28 29.17 -29.45
N SER A 17 32.51 30.08 -29.99
CA SER A 17 31.11 30.29 -29.55
C SER A 17 30.18 29.38 -30.38
N GLY A 18 30.53 28.08 -30.45
CA GLY A 18 29.58 27.07 -30.79
C GLY A 18 28.45 27.17 -29.80
N THR A 19 27.32 27.69 -30.26
CA THR A 19 26.04 27.57 -29.59
C THR A 19 25.88 26.15 -29.12
N VAL A 20 26.09 25.91 -27.82
CA VAL A 20 25.41 24.87 -27.11
C VAL A 20 23.94 25.28 -27.19
N ALA A 21 23.30 24.96 -28.32
CA ALA A 21 21.88 24.80 -28.36
C ALA A 21 21.62 23.68 -27.33
N GLN A 22 21.38 24.07 -26.07
CA GLN A 22 20.64 23.24 -25.18
C GLN A 22 19.39 22.86 -25.99
N ASN A 23 19.36 21.65 -26.49
CA ASN A 23 18.12 20.97 -26.82
C ASN A 23 17.33 21.02 -25.52
N LEU A 24 16.56 22.08 -25.34
CA LEU A 24 15.35 22.03 -24.54
C LEU A 24 14.48 21.01 -25.25
N VAL A 25 14.77 19.72 -24.97
CA VAL A 25 13.77 18.69 -25.16
C VAL A 25 12.62 19.21 -24.33
N THR A 26 11.64 19.80 -25.00
CA THR A 26 10.36 20.16 -24.39
C THR A 26 9.84 18.83 -23.88
N GLN A 27 10.04 18.60 -22.55
CA GLN A 27 9.60 17.36 -21.95
C GLN A 27 8.10 17.32 -22.13
N ARG A 28 7.63 16.32 -22.88
CA ARG A 28 6.19 16.10 -23.09
C ARG A 28 5.52 16.09 -21.73
N GLU A 29 4.50 16.91 -21.58
CA GLU A 29 3.61 16.90 -20.44
C GLU A 29 2.94 15.52 -20.31
N LEU A 30 2.96 14.93 -19.12
CA LEU A 30 2.25 13.69 -18.84
C LEU A 30 0.74 13.97 -18.77
N ARG A 31 -0.07 13.08 -19.29
CA ARG A 31 -1.53 13.20 -19.25
C ARG A 31 -2.14 12.09 -18.40
N MET A 32 -2.86 12.48 -17.36
CA MET A 32 -3.45 11.59 -16.38
C MET A 32 -4.98 11.68 -16.41
N GLY A 33 -5.64 10.53 -16.63
CA GLY A 33 -7.08 10.38 -16.45
C GLY A 33 -7.42 9.92 -15.04
N VAL A 34 -8.46 10.50 -14.44
CA VAL A 34 -9.04 10.03 -13.16
C VAL A 34 -10.51 9.73 -13.39
N VAL A 35 -10.89 8.46 -13.36
CA VAL A 35 -12.22 7.96 -13.73
C VAL A 35 -12.88 7.37 -12.48
N LEU A 36 -13.57 8.22 -11.73
CA LEU A 36 -14.17 7.88 -10.44
C LEU A 36 -15.56 8.53 -10.27
N PRO A 37 -16.45 8.06 -9.37
CA PRO A 37 -17.75 8.66 -9.14
C PRO A 37 -17.67 9.96 -8.33
N LEU A 38 -16.94 10.97 -8.86
CA LEU A 38 -16.61 12.22 -8.17
C LEU A 38 -17.81 13.13 -7.86
N LYS A 39 -18.94 12.93 -8.53
CA LYS A 39 -20.18 13.70 -8.31
C LYS A 39 -21.22 12.97 -7.45
N GLU A 40 -20.91 11.76 -7.00
CA GLU A 40 -21.79 10.97 -6.14
C GLU A 40 -21.90 11.62 -4.76
N LYS A 41 -23.13 11.96 -4.37
CA LYS A 41 -23.44 12.58 -3.06
C LYS A 41 -23.62 11.52 -1.98
N SER A 42 -22.55 10.77 -1.67
CA SER A 42 -22.58 9.73 -0.65
C SER A 42 -21.25 9.73 0.10
N ALA A 43 -21.17 8.98 1.19
CA ALA A 43 -19.91 8.74 1.91
C ALA A 43 -18.86 8.07 0.99
N ARG A 44 -19.30 7.26 0.03
CA ARG A 44 -18.45 6.61 -0.98
C ARG A 44 -17.88 7.64 -1.96
N GLY A 45 -18.71 8.52 -2.50
CA GLY A 45 -18.27 9.61 -3.38
C GLY A 45 -17.33 10.57 -2.68
N ALA A 46 -17.58 10.91 -1.41
CA ALA A 46 -16.69 11.76 -0.60
C ALA A 46 -15.27 11.15 -0.48
N LYS A 47 -15.15 9.84 -0.31
CA LYS A 47 -13.86 9.14 -0.30
C LYS A 47 -13.13 9.25 -1.64
N MET A 48 -13.84 9.20 -2.76
CA MET A 48 -13.25 9.34 -4.10
C MET A 48 -12.80 10.76 -4.39
N VAL A 49 -13.54 11.75 -3.89
CA VAL A 49 -13.09 13.15 -3.94
C VAL A 49 -11.82 13.34 -3.11
N GLU A 50 -11.75 12.76 -1.91
CA GLU A 50 -10.55 12.82 -1.07
C GLU A 50 -9.34 12.12 -1.73
N PHE A 51 -9.56 10.97 -2.36
CA PHE A 51 -8.53 10.28 -3.15
C PHE A 51 -8.00 11.19 -4.29
N TYR A 52 -8.89 11.82 -5.04
CA TYR A 52 -8.52 12.77 -6.08
C TYR A 52 -7.77 13.99 -5.53
N GLN A 53 -8.18 14.53 -4.39
CA GLN A 53 -7.44 15.60 -3.71
C GLN A 53 -6.00 15.20 -3.37
N GLY A 54 -5.78 13.98 -2.93
CA GLY A 54 -4.43 13.42 -2.74
C GLY A 54 -3.62 13.38 -4.03
N MET A 55 -4.24 12.98 -5.14
CA MET A 55 -3.57 12.99 -6.46
C MET A 55 -3.17 14.41 -6.89
N LEU A 56 -4.01 15.42 -6.64
CA LEU A 56 -3.66 16.82 -6.91
C LEU A 56 -2.41 17.27 -6.12
N MET A 57 -2.29 16.85 -4.86
CA MET A 57 -1.10 17.12 -4.05
C MET A 57 0.15 16.42 -4.60
N ALA A 58 0.00 15.19 -5.12
CA ALA A 58 1.10 14.47 -5.77
C ALA A 58 1.59 15.19 -7.03
N VAL A 59 0.66 15.67 -7.87
CA VAL A 59 0.98 16.45 -9.07
C VAL A 59 1.70 17.75 -8.71
N ASP A 60 1.28 18.46 -7.66
CA ASP A 60 1.99 19.65 -7.19
C ASP A 60 3.42 19.31 -6.69
N SER A 61 3.58 18.17 -6.01
CA SER A 61 4.91 17.72 -5.61
C SER A 61 5.81 17.44 -6.81
N LEU A 62 5.31 16.74 -7.81
CA LEU A 62 6.01 16.44 -9.06
C LEU A 62 6.32 17.71 -9.87
N LYS A 63 5.42 18.69 -9.86
CA LYS A 63 5.66 20.00 -10.51
C LYS A 63 6.87 20.72 -9.90
N ARG A 64 7.06 20.64 -8.59
CA ARG A 64 8.27 21.18 -7.92
C ARG A 64 9.55 20.45 -8.33
N GLU A 65 9.44 19.23 -8.80
CA GLU A 65 10.52 18.42 -9.37
C GLU A 65 10.69 18.62 -10.90
N GLY A 66 9.93 19.55 -11.49
CA GLY A 66 9.98 19.87 -12.92
C GLY A 66 9.17 18.92 -13.81
N ILE A 67 8.24 18.14 -13.23
CA ILE A 67 7.36 17.22 -13.97
C ILE A 67 6.00 17.87 -14.16
N SER A 68 5.64 18.21 -15.41
CA SER A 68 4.31 18.75 -15.75
C SER A 68 3.33 17.62 -16.00
N VAL A 69 2.12 17.75 -15.45
CA VAL A 69 1.04 16.78 -15.58
C VAL A 69 -0.27 17.50 -15.88
N ASP A 70 -0.91 17.15 -17.00
CA ASP A 70 -2.30 17.51 -17.32
C ASP A 70 -3.25 16.47 -16.74
N ILE A 71 -4.30 16.91 -16.03
CA ILE A 71 -5.23 16.04 -15.31
C ILE A 71 -6.62 16.15 -15.90
N GLN A 72 -7.17 15.04 -16.34
CA GLN A 72 -8.56 14.90 -16.77
C GLN A 72 -9.36 14.11 -15.71
N ALA A 73 -10.09 14.82 -14.84
CA ALA A 73 -10.96 14.23 -13.84
C ALA A 73 -12.38 14.04 -14.39
N LEU A 74 -12.78 12.79 -14.58
CA LEU A 74 -14.03 12.40 -15.20
C LEU A 74 -14.92 11.65 -14.21
N HIS A 75 -16.22 11.99 -14.22
CA HIS A 75 -17.20 11.28 -13.40
C HIS A 75 -17.61 9.97 -14.09
N SER A 76 -17.27 8.84 -13.46
CA SER A 76 -17.55 7.50 -14.03
C SER A 76 -19.02 7.09 -13.97
N GLY A 77 -19.87 7.77 -13.18
CA GLY A 77 -21.11 7.16 -12.73
C GLY A 77 -20.86 5.93 -11.85
N THR A 78 -21.82 5.01 -11.79
CA THR A 78 -21.78 3.78 -10.96
C THR A 78 -22.14 2.51 -11.75
N THR A 79 -22.53 2.65 -12.99
CA THR A 79 -22.97 1.56 -13.86
C THR A 79 -22.05 1.34 -15.07
N ALA A 80 -22.07 0.16 -15.65
CA ALA A 80 -21.34 -0.14 -16.88
C ALA A 80 -21.79 0.79 -18.04
N SER A 81 -23.09 1.05 -18.17
CA SER A 81 -23.62 1.92 -19.25
C SER A 81 -23.13 3.37 -19.14
N GLU A 82 -22.96 3.91 -17.92
CA GLU A 82 -22.36 5.24 -17.73
C GLU A 82 -20.89 5.25 -18.14
N MET A 83 -20.17 4.16 -17.86
CA MET A 83 -18.79 3.99 -18.34
C MET A 83 -18.74 3.96 -19.87
N ASP A 84 -19.59 3.19 -20.53
CA ASP A 84 -19.63 3.14 -22.00
C ASP A 84 -19.90 4.53 -22.61
N MET A 85 -20.83 5.29 -22.05
CA MET A 85 -21.07 6.69 -22.48
C MET A 85 -19.84 7.59 -22.31
N LEU A 86 -19.13 7.44 -21.19
CA LEU A 86 -17.91 8.20 -20.94
C LEU A 86 -16.82 7.85 -21.95
N LEU A 87 -16.57 6.57 -22.20
CA LEU A 87 -15.55 6.11 -23.15
C LEU A 87 -15.87 6.55 -24.58
N ASN A 88 -17.15 6.54 -25.00
CA ASN A 88 -17.59 7.04 -26.30
C ASN A 88 -17.37 8.55 -26.48
N SER A 89 -17.20 9.31 -25.39
CA SER A 89 -16.88 10.74 -25.47
C SER A 89 -15.43 11.02 -25.89
N GLN A 90 -14.58 10.01 -25.92
CA GLN A 90 -13.15 10.09 -26.27
C GLN A 90 -12.33 11.05 -25.38
N ALA A 91 -12.85 11.41 -24.20
CA ALA A 91 -12.19 12.34 -23.29
C ALA A 91 -10.84 11.83 -22.71
N LEU A 92 -10.58 10.51 -22.82
CA LEU A 92 -9.35 9.87 -22.34
C LEU A 92 -8.30 9.61 -23.43
N ASN A 93 -8.61 9.82 -24.71
CA ASN A 93 -7.77 9.36 -25.85
C ASN A 93 -6.29 9.74 -25.79
N ASP A 94 -5.97 10.83 -25.14
CA ASP A 94 -4.60 11.34 -25.07
C ASP A 94 -3.91 11.04 -23.73
N CYS A 95 -4.55 10.28 -22.82
CA CYS A 95 -3.96 9.96 -21.52
C CYS A 95 -2.80 8.97 -21.65
N ASP A 96 -1.78 9.16 -20.83
CA ASP A 96 -0.68 8.20 -20.67
C ASP A 96 -1.06 7.12 -19.65
N ILE A 97 -1.86 7.52 -18.65
CA ILE A 97 -2.27 6.68 -17.54
C ILE A 97 -3.66 7.07 -17.03
N VAL A 98 -4.43 6.08 -16.63
CA VAL A 98 -5.78 6.26 -16.07
C VAL A 98 -5.86 5.61 -14.68
N PHE A 99 -6.50 6.29 -13.73
CA PHE A 99 -6.74 5.81 -12.37
C PHE A 99 -8.23 5.59 -12.14
N GLY A 100 -8.60 4.38 -11.78
CA GLY A 100 -9.97 3.94 -11.59
C GLY A 100 -10.21 2.55 -12.22
N PRO A 101 -11.47 2.11 -12.36
CA PRO A 101 -12.67 2.69 -11.75
C PRO A 101 -12.79 2.32 -10.26
N LEU A 102 -13.87 2.81 -9.61
CA LEU A 102 -14.24 2.34 -8.28
C LEU A 102 -15.06 1.05 -8.35
N ASP A 103 -15.95 0.95 -9.31
CA ASP A 103 -16.90 -0.16 -9.46
C ASP A 103 -16.33 -1.26 -10.37
N ALA A 104 -16.29 -2.49 -9.85
CA ALA A 104 -15.78 -3.65 -10.59
C ALA A 104 -16.54 -3.91 -11.90
N ALA A 105 -17.84 -3.57 -11.99
CA ALA A 105 -18.65 -3.72 -13.19
C ALA A 105 -18.21 -2.79 -14.34
N GLN A 106 -17.49 -1.72 -14.05
CA GLN A 106 -16.97 -0.75 -15.01
C GLN A 106 -15.57 -1.12 -15.54
N LEU A 107 -14.88 -2.03 -14.82
CA LEU A 107 -13.48 -2.34 -15.09
C LEU A 107 -13.24 -2.99 -16.46
N PRO A 108 -14.02 -3.98 -16.92
CA PRO A 108 -13.74 -4.61 -18.22
C PRO A 108 -13.73 -3.60 -19.37
N ALA A 109 -14.76 -2.76 -19.49
CA ALA A 109 -14.84 -1.76 -20.54
C ALA A 109 -13.70 -0.74 -20.50
N LEU A 110 -13.31 -0.29 -19.29
CA LEU A 110 -12.19 0.64 -19.11
C LEU A 110 -10.85 -0.02 -19.44
N ALA A 111 -10.66 -1.28 -19.06
CA ALA A 111 -9.44 -2.04 -19.35
C ALA A 111 -9.24 -2.24 -20.86
N ASP A 112 -10.28 -2.73 -21.57
CA ASP A 112 -10.25 -2.90 -23.02
C ASP A 112 -9.97 -1.56 -23.74
N TYR A 113 -10.57 -0.48 -23.26
CA TYR A 113 -10.34 0.87 -23.81
C TYR A 113 -8.88 1.33 -23.60
N CYS A 114 -8.32 1.11 -22.41
CA CYS A 114 -6.93 1.47 -22.13
C CYS A 114 -5.95 0.67 -22.99
N ASP A 115 -6.20 -0.62 -23.20
CA ASP A 115 -5.36 -1.45 -24.06
C ASP A 115 -5.43 -1.01 -25.52
N LEU A 116 -6.63 -0.69 -26.03
CA LEU A 116 -6.83 -0.22 -27.41
C LEU A 116 -6.03 1.08 -27.68
N HIS A 117 -5.86 1.92 -26.68
CA HIS A 117 -5.17 3.22 -26.78
C HIS A 117 -3.75 3.20 -26.15
N ASP A 118 -3.20 2.02 -25.88
CA ASP A 118 -1.86 1.85 -25.27
C ASP A 118 -1.68 2.57 -23.93
N MET A 119 -2.72 2.79 -23.15
CA MET A 119 -2.70 3.48 -21.87
C MET A 119 -2.40 2.53 -20.72
N HIS A 120 -1.78 3.04 -19.68
CA HIS A 120 -1.66 2.34 -18.39
C HIS A 120 -2.95 2.50 -17.58
N LEU A 121 -3.39 1.43 -16.91
CA LEU A 121 -4.56 1.46 -16.03
C LEU A 121 -4.20 1.06 -14.60
N VAL A 122 -4.30 2.01 -13.68
CA VAL A 122 -4.15 1.77 -12.24
C VAL A 122 -5.51 1.55 -11.61
N VAL A 123 -5.70 0.38 -10.99
CA VAL A 123 -6.97 -0.04 -10.37
C VAL A 123 -6.82 -0.08 -8.85
N PRO A 124 -7.24 0.97 -8.12
CA PRO A 124 -6.93 1.08 -6.69
C PRO A 124 -7.83 0.25 -5.77
N PHE A 125 -9.08 -0.06 -6.19
CA PHE A 125 -10.15 -0.39 -5.23
C PHE A 125 -10.72 -1.81 -5.36
N THR A 126 -10.14 -2.68 -6.18
CA THR A 126 -10.55 -4.08 -6.28
C THR A 126 -9.38 -5.02 -6.04
N THR A 127 -9.69 -6.24 -5.60
CA THR A 127 -8.75 -7.35 -5.41
C THR A 127 -9.00 -8.50 -6.40
N LEU A 128 -9.85 -8.29 -7.43
CA LEU A 128 -10.26 -9.30 -8.39
C LEU A 128 -9.18 -9.52 -9.46
N THR A 129 -8.28 -10.45 -9.22
CA THR A 129 -7.16 -10.78 -10.12
C THR A 129 -7.58 -11.35 -11.47
N THR A 130 -8.80 -11.92 -11.57
CA THR A 130 -9.35 -12.42 -12.84
C THR A 130 -9.50 -11.34 -13.92
N GLN A 131 -9.54 -10.08 -13.50
CA GLN A 131 -9.63 -8.92 -14.40
C GLN A 131 -8.28 -8.51 -15.01
N LEU A 132 -7.18 -9.14 -14.60
CA LEU A 132 -5.83 -8.83 -15.11
C LEU A 132 -5.45 -9.63 -16.36
N LYS A 133 -6.24 -10.65 -16.71
CA LYS A 133 -5.92 -11.56 -17.80
C LYS A 133 -5.86 -10.81 -19.13
N ASN A 134 -4.72 -10.93 -19.83
CA ASN A 134 -4.44 -10.28 -21.11
C ASN A 134 -4.40 -8.74 -21.07
N HIS A 135 -4.20 -8.12 -19.90
CA HIS A 135 -4.10 -6.67 -19.72
C HIS A 135 -2.72 -6.29 -19.12
N PRO A 136 -1.62 -6.36 -19.89
CA PRO A 136 -0.25 -6.24 -19.35
C PRO A 136 0.09 -4.86 -18.80
N ARG A 137 -0.70 -3.82 -19.11
CA ARG A 137 -0.54 -2.45 -18.58
C ARG A 137 -1.56 -2.11 -17.49
N GLN A 138 -2.18 -3.12 -16.89
CA GLN A 138 -3.10 -2.97 -15.78
C GLN A 138 -2.42 -3.29 -14.44
N TYR A 139 -2.66 -2.45 -13.42
CA TYR A 139 -2.02 -2.55 -12.11
C TYR A 139 -3.05 -2.58 -11.00
N LEU A 140 -3.17 -3.71 -10.33
CA LEU A 140 -4.05 -3.90 -9.19
C LEU A 140 -3.31 -3.51 -7.91
N VAL A 141 -3.74 -2.41 -7.27
CA VAL A 141 -3.04 -1.81 -6.14
C VAL A 141 -3.37 -2.52 -4.82
N SER A 142 -4.65 -2.85 -4.62
CA SER A 142 -5.06 -3.58 -3.41
C SER A 142 -4.56 -5.02 -3.47
N ALA A 143 -3.67 -5.38 -2.56
CA ALA A 143 -3.12 -6.73 -2.48
C ALA A 143 -4.25 -7.77 -2.31
N PRO A 144 -4.30 -8.82 -3.14
CA PRO A 144 -5.29 -9.87 -2.98
C PRO A 144 -5.18 -10.56 -1.63
N ARG A 145 -6.33 -10.88 -1.00
CA ARG A 145 -6.38 -11.45 0.34
C ARG A 145 -5.47 -12.68 0.50
N TYR A 146 -5.47 -13.58 -0.47
CA TYR A 146 -4.66 -14.79 -0.41
C TYR A 146 -3.15 -14.48 -0.34
N ARG A 147 -2.69 -13.44 -1.07
CA ARG A 147 -1.28 -13.02 -1.02
C ARG A 147 -0.92 -12.42 0.33
N VAL A 148 -1.80 -11.61 0.89
CA VAL A 148 -1.60 -11.03 2.24
C VAL A 148 -1.50 -12.15 3.30
N GLN A 149 -2.32 -13.19 3.18
CA GLN A 149 -2.28 -14.35 4.08
C GLN A 149 -1.04 -15.22 3.88
N GLU A 150 -0.61 -15.45 2.63
CA GLU A 150 0.64 -16.17 2.33
C GLU A 150 1.86 -15.46 2.94
N GLU A 151 1.92 -14.13 2.84
CA GLU A 151 2.99 -13.34 3.45
C GLU A 151 2.91 -13.35 4.99
N ALA A 152 1.72 -13.27 5.58
CA ALA A 152 1.54 -13.42 7.03
C ALA A 152 2.05 -14.78 7.53
N LEU A 153 1.71 -15.87 6.82
CA LEU A 153 2.22 -17.21 7.12
C LEU A 153 3.76 -17.28 6.99
N TRP A 154 4.31 -16.69 5.92
CA TRP A 154 5.75 -16.64 5.72
C TRP A 154 6.46 -15.90 6.88
N TYR A 155 5.92 -14.77 7.33
CA TYR A 155 6.46 -14.06 8.49
C TYR A 155 6.44 -14.92 9.74
N ILE A 156 5.34 -15.62 10.02
CA ILE A 156 5.25 -16.53 11.19
C ILE A 156 6.32 -17.61 11.08
N GLN A 157 6.48 -18.24 9.93
CA GLN A 157 7.46 -19.31 9.73
C GLN A 157 8.92 -18.84 9.78
N SER A 158 9.21 -17.62 9.30
CA SER A 158 10.58 -17.10 9.18
C SER A 158 11.05 -16.36 10.42
N GLN A 159 10.18 -15.51 11.01
CA GLN A 159 10.54 -14.64 12.15
C GLN A 159 10.28 -15.29 13.51
N PHE A 160 9.39 -16.29 13.56
CA PHE A 160 8.96 -16.93 14.81
C PHE A 160 9.17 -18.44 14.80
N SER A 161 10.15 -18.94 14.03
CA SER A 161 10.44 -20.39 13.89
C SER A 161 10.83 -21.07 15.20
N ASP A 162 11.40 -20.34 16.15
CA ASP A 162 11.80 -20.80 17.48
C ASP A 162 10.72 -20.59 18.55
N TYR A 163 9.60 -19.95 18.21
CA TYR A 163 8.50 -19.71 19.13
C TYR A 163 7.59 -20.94 19.28
N ASN A 164 6.93 -21.03 20.42
CA ASN A 164 5.74 -21.86 20.61
C ASN A 164 4.54 -21.10 20.04
N ILE A 165 3.91 -21.62 19.00
CA ILE A 165 2.77 -20.99 18.34
C ILE A 165 1.48 -21.41 19.04
N ILE A 166 0.71 -20.44 19.52
CA ILE A 166 -0.55 -20.66 20.22
C ILE A 166 -1.69 -20.09 19.39
N LEU A 167 -2.50 -20.96 18.79
CA LEU A 167 -3.76 -20.57 18.17
C LEU A 167 -4.78 -20.27 19.27
N VAL A 168 -5.28 -19.04 19.33
CA VAL A 168 -6.27 -18.66 20.33
C VAL A 168 -7.66 -18.71 19.73
N GLU A 169 -8.44 -19.70 20.19
CA GLU A 169 -9.85 -19.83 19.81
C GLU A 169 -10.71 -18.87 20.63
N THR A 170 -11.45 -18.01 19.94
CA THR A 170 -12.37 -17.04 20.52
C THR A 170 -13.79 -17.33 20.07
N ASN A 171 -14.80 -16.95 20.87
CA ASN A 171 -16.22 -17.05 20.49
C ASN A 171 -16.61 -15.98 19.42
N GLU A 172 -15.68 -15.13 19.02
CA GLU A 172 -15.85 -14.02 18.06
C GLU A 172 -15.03 -14.29 16.79
N SER A 173 -14.86 -15.54 16.38
CA SER A 173 -14.12 -15.89 15.16
C SER A 173 -14.70 -15.18 13.94
N ASN A 174 -13.81 -14.78 13.01
CA ASN A 174 -14.21 -14.17 11.76
C ASN A 174 -13.43 -14.75 10.58
N GLU A 175 -13.87 -14.45 9.36
CA GLU A 175 -13.30 -15.03 8.14
C GLU A 175 -11.79 -14.80 8.03
N GLU A 176 -11.29 -13.61 8.42
CA GLU A 176 -9.87 -13.29 8.36
C GLU A 176 -9.04 -14.14 9.32
N GLY A 177 -9.49 -14.25 10.58
CA GLY A 177 -8.83 -15.04 11.60
C GLY A 177 -8.90 -16.54 11.34
N THR A 178 -10.07 -17.06 10.94
CA THR A 178 -10.27 -18.47 10.61
C THR A 178 -9.40 -18.90 9.43
N ALA A 179 -9.27 -18.06 8.40
CA ALA A 179 -8.46 -18.37 7.23
C ALA A 179 -6.96 -18.46 7.58
N LEU A 180 -6.43 -17.56 8.42
CA LEU A 180 -5.05 -17.65 8.89
C LEU A 180 -4.84 -18.89 9.79
N GLU A 181 -5.77 -19.16 10.69
CA GLU A 181 -5.75 -20.37 11.53
C GLU A 181 -5.68 -21.65 10.70
N GLU A 182 -6.52 -21.79 9.66
CA GLU A 182 -6.53 -22.95 8.76
C GLU A 182 -5.17 -23.10 8.03
N GLN A 183 -4.60 -22.01 7.55
CA GLN A 183 -3.28 -22.01 6.93
C GLN A 183 -2.18 -22.46 7.90
N LEU A 184 -2.20 -21.97 9.15
CA LEU A 184 -1.26 -22.37 10.18
C LEU A 184 -1.40 -23.84 10.53
N ARG A 185 -2.62 -24.34 10.74
CA ARG A 185 -2.87 -25.77 11.01
C ARG A 185 -2.36 -26.64 9.86
N LYS A 186 -2.61 -26.27 8.61
CA LYS A 186 -2.16 -27.01 7.43
C LYS A 186 -0.65 -27.05 7.27
N ASN A 187 0.04 -25.95 7.54
CA ASN A 187 1.46 -25.81 7.26
C ASN A 187 2.38 -26.17 8.44
N LEU A 188 1.90 -25.98 9.69
CA LEU A 188 2.69 -26.29 10.90
C LEU A 188 2.39 -27.69 11.48
N SER A 189 1.31 -28.34 11.09
CA SER A 189 0.96 -29.67 11.60
C SER A 189 1.96 -30.78 11.22
N LYS A 190 2.81 -30.54 10.23
CA LYS A 190 3.84 -31.51 9.79
C LYS A 190 5.03 -31.58 10.75
N ASP A 191 5.28 -30.50 11.53
CA ASP A 191 6.35 -30.40 12.53
C ASP A 191 5.78 -30.22 13.96
N ALA A 192 4.80 -31.02 14.32
CA ALA A 192 3.79 -30.91 15.39
C ALA A 192 4.27 -30.54 16.82
N THR A 193 5.53 -30.18 17.03
CA THR A 193 6.06 -29.93 18.38
C THR A 193 5.77 -28.53 18.92
N ASN A 194 5.49 -27.57 18.05
CA ASN A 194 5.44 -26.15 18.43
C ASN A 194 4.06 -25.48 18.26
N LEU A 195 3.01 -26.22 17.88
CA LEU A 195 1.66 -25.68 17.73
C LEU A 195 0.77 -26.11 18.90
N ARG A 196 0.16 -25.17 19.58
CA ARG A 196 -0.80 -25.38 20.66
C ARG A 196 -2.12 -24.67 20.34
N VAL A 197 -3.17 -25.07 21.03
CA VAL A 197 -4.49 -24.44 20.95
C VAL A 197 -4.89 -23.98 22.34
N LEU A 198 -5.36 -22.75 22.45
CA LEU A 198 -5.86 -22.17 23.67
C LEU A 198 -7.27 -21.64 23.45
N ASN A 199 -8.24 -22.16 24.19
CA ASN A 199 -9.54 -21.53 24.25
C ASN A 199 -9.46 -20.31 25.21
N ILE A 200 -9.85 -19.13 24.72
CA ILE A 200 -9.79 -17.88 25.50
C ILE A 200 -10.68 -17.93 26.76
N GLU A 201 -11.70 -18.78 26.78
CA GLU A 201 -12.57 -18.99 27.95
C GLU A 201 -11.96 -19.93 28.99
N GLY A 202 -10.81 -20.52 28.67
CA GLY A 202 -10.11 -21.42 29.57
C GLY A 202 -9.71 -20.76 30.89
N ASP A 203 -9.49 -21.58 31.89
CA ASP A 203 -8.95 -21.17 33.18
C ASP A 203 -7.41 -21.02 33.10
N ASP A 204 -6.79 -20.65 34.19
CA ASP A 204 -5.34 -20.49 34.31
C ASP A 204 -4.58 -21.77 33.93
N MET A 205 -5.11 -22.95 34.26
CA MET A 205 -4.51 -24.24 33.88
C MET A 205 -4.48 -24.42 32.34
N ALA A 206 -5.51 -23.98 31.62
CA ALA A 206 -5.49 -24.02 30.15
C ALA A 206 -4.39 -23.14 29.55
N PHE A 207 -4.16 -21.97 30.12
CA PHE A 207 -3.05 -21.08 29.73
C PHE A 207 -1.69 -21.75 30.01
N LEU A 208 -1.47 -22.26 31.23
CA LEU A 208 -0.23 -22.96 31.61
C LEU A 208 0.07 -24.18 30.73
N GLN A 209 -0.95 -24.89 30.24
CA GLN A 209 -0.77 -26.03 29.31
C GLN A 209 -0.43 -25.59 27.90
N ALA A 210 -0.93 -24.42 27.46
CA ALA A 210 -0.68 -23.89 26.13
C ALA A 210 0.68 -23.18 26.02
N PHE A 211 1.10 -22.47 27.08
CA PHE A 211 2.36 -21.73 27.09
C PHE A 211 3.57 -22.65 27.34
N ASN A 212 4.68 -22.30 26.73
CA ASN A 212 5.96 -22.97 26.95
C ASN A 212 6.87 -22.07 27.82
N PRO A 213 7.31 -22.51 29.00
CA PRO A 213 8.16 -21.70 29.87
C PRO A 213 9.61 -21.54 29.37
N ASN A 214 10.04 -22.36 28.41
CA ASN A 214 11.41 -22.40 27.90
C ASN A 214 11.53 -21.78 26.49
N ARG A 215 10.45 -21.27 25.93
CA ARG A 215 10.40 -20.64 24.61
C ARG A 215 9.53 -19.39 24.68
N LYS A 216 9.79 -18.45 23.80
CA LYS A 216 8.84 -17.37 23.54
C LYS A 216 7.56 -17.93 22.94
N ASN A 217 6.44 -17.34 23.25
CA ASN A 217 5.12 -17.78 22.84
C ASN A 217 4.53 -16.75 21.87
N LEU A 218 4.06 -17.19 20.70
CA LEU A 218 3.36 -16.34 19.74
C LEU A 218 1.87 -16.68 19.76
N LEU A 219 1.04 -15.74 20.15
CA LEU A 219 -0.41 -15.93 20.18
C LEU A 219 -1.02 -15.39 18.89
N VAL A 220 -1.79 -16.24 18.21
CA VAL A 220 -2.50 -15.89 16.96
C VAL A 220 -3.99 -16.17 17.19
N PRO A 221 -4.81 -15.14 17.44
CA PRO A 221 -6.26 -15.33 17.65
C PRO A 221 -6.99 -15.61 16.33
N ASN A 222 -8.09 -16.36 16.38
CA ASN A 222 -8.95 -16.64 15.22
C ASN A 222 -9.94 -15.49 14.90
N SER A 223 -9.65 -14.30 15.38
CA SER A 223 -10.48 -13.12 15.18
C SER A 223 -9.67 -11.82 15.13
N SER A 224 -10.00 -10.99 14.16
CA SER A 224 -9.48 -9.61 14.07
C SER A 224 -10.32 -8.58 14.83
N SER A 225 -11.44 -8.99 15.47
CA SER A 225 -12.39 -8.07 16.09
C SER A 225 -11.85 -7.41 17.36
N LEU A 226 -12.24 -6.15 17.60
CA LEU A 226 -11.89 -5.41 18.82
C LEU A 226 -12.38 -6.12 20.10
N LYS A 227 -13.54 -6.77 20.04
CA LYS A 227 -14.12 -7.46 21.19
C LYS A 227 -13.26 -8.67 21.60
N ALA A 228 -12.86 -9.49 20.63
CA ALA A 228 -11.96 -10.63 20.87
C ALA A 228 -10.60 -10.15 21.38
N LEU A 229 -10.04 -9.11 20.77
CA LEU A 229 -8.76 -8.54 21.16
C LEU A 229 -8.77 -8.00 22.60
N ASN A 230 -9.78 -7.21 22.98
CA ASN A 230 -9.91 -6.69 24.35
C ASN A 230 -9.96 -7.81 25.38
N LYS A 231 -10.70 -8.88 25.07
CA LYS A 231 -10.77 -10.04 25.97
C LYS A 231 -9.43 -10.74 26.09
N LEU A 232 -8.74 -10.96 24.98
CA LEU A 232 -7.42 -11.57 24.95
C LEU A 232 -6.41 -10.75 25.76
N VAL A 233 -6.35 -9.45 25.53
CA VAL A 233 -5.46 -8.53 26.25
C VAL A 233 -5.72 -8.56 27.76
N THR A 234 -6.99 -8.56 28.18
CA THR A 234 -7.34 -8.64 29.60
C THR A 234 -6.85 -9.95 30.21
N LYS A 235 -7.14 -11.08 29.58
CA LYS A 235 -6.69 -12.40 30.04
C LYS A 235 -5.18 -12.53 30.10
N LEU A 236 -4.46 -11.96 29.13
CA LEU A 236 -3.00 -11.99 29.10
C LEU A 236 -2.37 -11.11 30.18
N LYS A 237 -2.99 -9.97 30.52
CA LYS A 237 -2.54 -9.14 31.66
C LYS A 237 -2.69 -9.88 32.99
N ASP A 238 -3.84 -10.55 33.19
CA ASP A 238 -4.08 -11.35 34.40
C ASP A 238 -3.06 -12.50 34.47
N PHE A 239 -2.85 -13.22 33.38
CA PHE A 239 -1.87 -14.32 33.32
C PHE A 239 -0.45 -13.82 33.55
N GLN A 240 -0.04 -12.72 32.92
CA GLN A 240 1.31 -12.15 33.08
C GLN A 240 1.58 -11.67 34.51
N HIS A 241 0.54 -11.16 35.21
CA HIS A 241 0.66 -10.73 36.60
C HIS A 241 1.07 -11.87 37.53
N ASP A 242 0.47 -13.06 37.30
CA ASP A 242 0.73 -14.25 38.15
C ASP A 242 1.92 -15.09 37.65
N HIS A 243 2.34 -14.89 36.37
CA HIS A 243 3.33 -15.69 35.67
C HIS A 243 4.34 -14.84 34.89
N GLU A 244 5.05 -13.93 35.53
CA GLU A 244 5.94 -12.94 34.91
C GLU A 244 7.08 -13.54 34.04
N HIS A 245 7.44 -14.81 34.27
CA HIS A 245 8.56 -15.44 33.57
C HIS A 245 8.21 -15.95 32.17
N TYR A 246 6.93 -15.93 31.76
CA TYR A 246 6.54 -16.29 30.40
C TYR A 246 6.71 -15.10 29.45
N GLU A 247 7.56 -15.27 28.43
CA GLU A 247 7.68 -14.32 27.35
C GLU A 247 6.67 -14.64 26.25
N PHE A 248 5.97 -13.64 25.75
CA PHE A 248 5.03 -13.81 24.63
C PHE A 248 4.94 -12.58 23.75
N ALA A 249 4.36 -12.79 22.55
CA ALA A 249 4.02 -11.78 21.59
C ALA A 249 2.64 -12.04 21.00
N LEU A 250 1.96 -11.00 20.55
CA LEU A 250 0.73 -11.11 19.76
C LEU A 250 1.04 -11.00 18.27
N PHE A 251 0.40 -11.82 17.46
CA PHE A 251 0.39 -11.68 16.01
C PHE A 251 -1.04 -11.38 15.54
N GLY A 252 -1.24 -10.19 15.00
CA GLY A 252 -2.57 -9.67 14.71
C GLY A 252 -2.75 -9.21 13.27
N TYR A 253 -3.88 -8.63 13.01
CA TYR A 253 -4.50 -8.40 11.72
C TYR A 253 -4.45 -6.93 11.30
N PRO A 254 -4.53 -6.61 10.00
CA PRO A 254 -4.55 -5.23 9.51
C PRO A 254 -5.58 -4.34 10.22
N ALA A 255 -6.76 -4.88 10.56
CA ALA A 255 -7.80 -4.16 11.28
C ALA A 255 -7.36 -3.61 12.66
N TRP A 256 -6.36 -4.24 13.31
CA TRP A 256 -5.89 -3.80 14.63
C TRP A 256 -5.26 -2.40 14.61
N GLN A 257 -4.76 -1.96 13.49
CA GLN A 257 -4.26 -0.59 13.34
C GLN A 257 -5.34 0.46 13.62
N THR A 258 -6.62 0.14 13.41
CA THR A 258 -7.74 1.03 13.73
C THR A 258 -8.00 1.15 15.23
N TYR A 259 -7.46 0.23 16.03
CA TYR A 259 -7.66 0.18 17.48
C TYR A 259 -6.54 0.85 18.29
N THR A 260 -5.52 1.38 17.62
CA THR A 260 -4.37 2.04 18.26
C THR A 260 -4.74 3.23 19.14
N GLN A 261 -5.83 3.94 18.88
CA GLN A 261 -6.30 5.01 19.77
C GLN A 261 -6.66 4.50 21.17
N GLN A 262 -7.07 3.24 21.29
CA GLN A 262 -7.54 2.64 22.56
C GLN A 262 -6.50 1.69 23.14
N LEU A 263 -5.75 0.97 22.30
CA LEU A 263 -4.93 -0.18 22.69
C LEU A 263 -3.43 0.00 22.41
N LEU A 264 -2.96 1.21 22.06
CA LEU A 264 -1.54 1.39 21.72
C LEU A 264 -0.61 0.97 22.87
N SER A 265 -0.94 1.34 24.10
CA SER A 265 -0.16 0.94 25.29
C SER A 265 -0.16 -0.59 25.47
N ASP A 266 -1.29 -1.22 25.21
CA ASP A 266 -1.42 -2.68 25.28
C ASP A 266 -0.63 -3.37 24.20
N PHE A 267 -0.63 -2.82 22.97
CA PHE A 267 0.20 -3.36 21.89
C PHE A 267 1.69 -3.35 22.23
N TYR A 268 2.19 -2.27 22.82
CA TYR A 268 3.57 -2.23 23.31
C TYR A 268 3.82 -3.25 24.40
N GLN A 269 2.96 -3.30 25.42
CA GLN A 269 3.10 -4.25 26.54
C GLN A 269 3.06 -5.71 26.05
N MET A 270 2.21 -6.03 25.08
CA MET A 270 2.02 -7.38 24.55
C MET A 270 3.01 -7.75 23.44
N ASN A 271 4.01 -6.88 23.16
CA ASN A 271 4.99 -7.13 22.08
C ASN A 271 4.31 -7.51 20.75
N THR A 272 3.46 -6.62 20.23
CA THR A 272 2.48 -6.95 19.20
C THR A 272 3.03 -6.76 17.80
N TYR A 273 2.79 -7.76 16.95
CA TYR A 273 3.08 -7.73 15.52
C TYR A 273 1.78 -7.69 14.72
N VAL A 274 1.68 -6.80 13.73
CA VAL A 274 0.51 -6.68 12.85
C VAL A 274 0.97 -6.72 11.40
N TYR A 275 0.53 -7.73 10.64
CA TYR A 275 0.81 -7.75 9.20
C TYR A 275 -0.13 -6.80 8.45
N THR A 276 0.38 -6.15 7.41
CA THR A 276 -0.42 -5.20 6.63
C THR A 276 0.18 -4.90 5.27
N SER A 277 -0.65 -4.55 4.30
CA SER A 277 -0.22 -4.03 2.99
C SER A 277 -0.11 -2.50 2.95
N PHE A 278 -0.43 -1.81 4.04
CA PHE A 278 -0.32 -0.35 4.15
C PHE A 278 -0.25 0.10 5.61
N TYR A 279 0.64 1.02 5.89
CA TYR A 279 0.81 1.58 7.23
C TYR A 279 1.18 3.06 7.18
N ARG A 280 0.62 3.83 8.09
CA ARG A 280 1.00 5.20 8.34
C ARG A 280 1.39 5.37 9.80
N ASN A 281 2.60 5.85 10.04
CA ASN A 281 2.97 6.26 11.40
C ASN A 281 2.37 7.65 11.72
N PRO A 282 1.32 7.72 12.56
CA PRO A 282 0.66 9.00 12.87
C PRO A 282 1.54 9.95 13.68
N LEU A 283 2.56 9.43 14.36
CA LEU A 283 3.46 10.19 15.23
C LEU A 283 4.67 10.78 14.49
N SER A 284 4.82 10.49 13.19
CA SER A 284 5.95 11.00 12.42
C SER A 284 5.72 12.45 12.01
N ARG A 285 6.80 13.28 12.06
CA ARG A 285 6.78 14.68 11.56
C ARG A 285 6.32 14.78 10.11
N ARG A 286 6.62 13.75 9.31
CA ARG A 286 6.21 13.68 7.91
C ARG A 286 4.70 13.53 7.78
N SER A 287 4.08 12.70 8.60
CA SER A 287 2.63 12.54 8.66
C SER A 287 1.91 13.81 9.09
N GLU A 288 2.45 14.52 10.09
CA GLU A 288 1.90 15.82 10.50
C GLU A 288 2.04 16.89 9.41
N ALA A 289 3.13 16.88 8.65
CA ALA A 289 3.37 17.84 7.58
C ALA A 289 2.35 17.68 6.45
N ILE A 290 2.07 16.46 6.00
CA ILE A 290 1.09 16.21 4.93
C ILE A 290 -0.34 16.51 5.41
N ASP A 291 -0.69 16.24 6.67
CA ASP A 291 -2.00 16.58 7.25
C ASP A 291 -2.20 18.11 7.26
N ARG A 292 -1.18 18.88 7.66
CA ARG A 292 -1.24 20.35 7.61
C ARG A 292 -1.35 20.88 6.17
N GLN A 293 -0.61 20.32 5.23
CA GLN A 293 -0.68 20.71 3.82
C GLN A 293 -2.06 20.45 3.23
N PHE A 294 -2.66 19.30 3.51
CA PHE A 294 -4.01 18.96 3.07
C PHE A 294 -5.05 19.95 3.63
N MET A 295 -4.97 20.27 4.94
CA MET A 295 -5.83 21.25 5.57
C MET A 295 -5.68 22.65 4.94
N GLN A 296 -4.45 23.06 4.60
CA GLN A 296 -4.20 24.34 3.94
C GLN A 296 -4.83 24.43 2.55
N TRP A 297 -4.82 23.32 1.79
CA TRP A 297 -5.34 23.28 0.44
C TRP A 297 -6.85 23.18 0.37
N PHE A 298 -7.42 22.32 1.21
CA PHE A 298 -8.83 21.95 1.09
C PHE A 298 -9.71 22.48 2.23
N HIS A 299 -9.13 23.18 3.21
CA HIS A 299 -9.80 23.78 4.36
C HIS A 299 -10.61 22.79 5.21
N THR A 300 -10.33 21.51 5.10
CA THR A 300 -10.91 20.41 5.86
C THR A 300 -9.82 19.41 6.23
N PRO A 301 -9.90 18.72 7.38
CA PRO A 301 -8.98 17.66 7.69
C PRO A 301 -9.21 16.45 6.78
N MET A 302 -8.17 15.62 6.57
CA MET A 302 -8.36 14.30 5.97
C MET A 302 -9.30 13.47 6.85
N ASN A 303 -10.17 12.68 6.21
CA ASN A 303 -10.99 11.73 6.94
C ASN A 303 -10.12 10.70 7.68
N THR A 304 -10.59 10.28 8.86
CA THR A 304 -9.91 9.27 9.69
C THR A 304 -10.23 7.83 9.23
N THR A 305 -10.53 7.65 7.95
CA THR A 305 -10.73 6.32 7.35
C THR A 305 -9.42 5.52 7.33
N TYR A 306 -9.56 4.20 7.20
CA TYR A 306 -8.44 3.30 7.08
C TYR A 306 -8.66 2.36 5.88
N PRO A 307 -7.85 2.46 4.82
CA PRO A 307 -6.81 3.48 4.56
C PRO A 307 -7.35 4.92 4.49
N ARG A 308 -6.45 5.92 4.61
CA ARG A 308 -6.75 7.32 4.29
C ARG A 308 -6.71 7.51 2.79
N TYR A 309 -7.81 7.91 2.20
CA TYR A 309 -7.95 7.98 0.74
C TYR A 309 -7.09 9.08 0.11
N ALA A 310 -6.92 10.22 0.78
CA ALA A 310 -6.01 11.26 0.30
C ALA A 310 -4.55 10.76 0.21
N LEU A 311 -4.07 10.05 1.22
CA LEU A 311 -2.70 9.51 1.19
C LEU A 311 -2.55 8.43 0.13
N MET A 312 -3.56 7.58 -0.05
CA MET A 312 -3.57 6.60 -1.13
C MET A 312 -3.49 7.29 -2.50
N GLY A 313 -4.30 8.33 -2.71
CA GLY A 313 -4.25 9.10 -3.95
C GLY A 313 -2.90 9.77 -4.19
N PHE A 314 -2.29 10.33 -3.13
CA PHE A 314 -0.96 10.90 -3.20
C PHE A 314 0.10 9.84 -3.57
N ASP A 315 0.15 8.74 -2.83
CA ASP A 315 1.16 7.71 -3.02
C ASP A 315 1.09 7.10 -4.42
N LEU A 316 -0.12 6.77 -4.91
CA LEU A 316 -0.31 6.22 -6.25
C LEU A 316 -0.01 7.24 -7.35
N GLY A 317 -0.53 8.46 -7.23
CA GLY A 317 -0.29 9.51 -8.20
C GLY A 317 1.22 9.80 -8.34
N TYR A 318 1.90 9.98 -7.21
CA TYR A 318 3.34 10.22 -7.21
C TYR A 318 4.13 9.05 -7.83
N TYR A 319 3.88 7.82 -7.37
CA TYR A 319 4.61 6.63 -7.82
C TYR A 319 4.49 6.41 -9.33
N PHE A 320 3.29 6.36 -9.86
CA PHE A 320 3.09 6.03 -11.27
C PHE A 320 3.51 7.16 -12.22
N LEU A 321 3.24 8.41 -11.87
CA LEU A 321 3.66 9.56 -12.69
C LEU A 321 5.18 9.75 -12.66
N HIS A 322 5.81 9.56 -11.50
CA HIS A 322 7.28 9.57 -11.40
C HIS A 322 7.89 8.41 -12.20
N GLY A 323 7.29 7.21 -12.14
CA GLY A 323 7.68 6.07 -12.95
C GLY A 323 7.57 6.33 -14.44
N LEU A 324 6.46 6.91 -14.91
CA LEU A 324 6.29 7.32 -16.30
C LEU A 324 7.36 8.33 -16.75
N LYS A 325 7.70 9.28 -15.85
CA LYS A 325 8.76 10.25 -16.14
C LYS A 325 10.13 9.62 -16.29
N LEU A 326 10.46 8.63 -15.45
CA LEU A 326 11.77 7.98 -15.44
C LEU A 326 11.93 6.97 -16.57
N PHE A 327 10.91 6.18 -16.83
CA PHE A 327 11.01 5.00 -17.70
C PHE A 327 10.23 5.14 -19.01
N GLY A 328 9.30 6.12 -19.09
CA GLY A 328 8.40 6.26 -20.25
C GLY A 328 7.31 5.20 -20.28
N ARG A 329 6.36 5.36 -21.22
CA ARG A 329 5.18 4.47 -21.35
C ARG A 329 5.58 3.01 -21.60
N GLU A 330 6.54 2.79 -22.51
CA GLU A 330 6.90 1.43 -22.95
C GLU A 330 7.61 0.60 -21.86
N GLN A 331 8.38 1.26 -21.00
CA GLN A 331 9.21 0.58 -20.00
C GLN A 331 8.62 0.58 -18.60
N LEU A 332 7.53 1.31 -18.36
CA LEU A 332 6.95 1.43 -17.01
C LEU A 332 6.63 0.08 -16.40
N SER A 333 5.91 -0.80 -17.12
CA SER A 333 5.49 -2.11 -16.63
C SER A 333 6.68 -2.98 -16.18
N ALA A 334 7.76 -2.99 -16.96
CA ALA A 334 8.98 -3.75 -16.65
C ALA A 334 9.83 -3.13 -15.52
N SER A 335 9.61 -1.85 -15.20
CA SER A 335 10.43 -1.07 -14.28
C SER A 335 9.72 -0.61 -13.01
N LEU A 336 8.50 -1.10 -12.76
CA LEU A 336 7.68 -0.67 -11.61
C LEU A 336 8.46 -0.70 -10.29
N ASN A 337 9.09 -1.82 -9.96
CA ASN A 337 9.78 -1.98 -8.68
C ASN A 337 11.11 -1.19 -8.59
N LEU A 338 11.50 -0.50 -9.65
CA LEU A 338 12.67 0.39 -9.68
C LEU A 338 12.27 1.87 -9.47
N VAL A 339 10.98 2.19 -9.40
CA VAL A 339 10.51 3.56 -9.15
C VAL A 339 10.92 3.98 -7.73
N PRO A 340 11.77 5.03 -7.58
CA PRO A 340 12.11 5.55 -6.27
C PRO A 340 10.85 6.16 -5.64
N ALA A 341 10.40 5.58 -4.56
CA ALA A 341 9.21 6.06 -3.85
C ALA A 341 9.44 6.04 -2.33
N ASN A 342 8.89 7.04 -1.68
CA ASN A 342 8.80 7.11 -0.24
C ASN A 342 7.34 7.37 0.13
N PRO A 343 6.48 6.34 0.12
CA PRO A 343 5.04 6.50 0.34
C PRO A 343 4.74 7.00 1.75
N TYR A 344 3.60 7.64 1.91
CA TYR A 344 3.06 8.02 3.22
C TYR A 344 2.36 6.85 3.89
N GLN A 345 1.72 5.98 3.10
CA GLN A 345 0.88 4.91 3.61
C GLN A 345 0.91 3.63 2.76
N HIS A 346 1.05 3.73 1.40
CA HIS A 346 0.92 2.61 0.49
C HIS A 346 2.23 2.29 -0.22
N PRO A 347 3.11 1.51 0.39
CA PRO A 347 4.24 0.95 -0.33
C PRO A 347 3.75 -0.03 -1.42
N LEU A 348 4.48 -0.08 -2.53
CA LEU A 348 4.11 -0.88 -3.67
C LEU A 348 5.26 -1.81 -4.07
N PHE A 349 4.90 -3.05 -4.34
CA PHE A 349 5.79 -4.04 -4.96
C PHE A 349 4.95 -4.92 -5.87
N PHE A 350 5.21 -4.84 -7.18
CA PHE A 350 4.37 -5.48 -8.19
C PHE A 350 4.96 -6.79 -8.70
N GLU A 351 4.10 -7.79 -8.83
CA GLU A 351 4.41 -9.07 -9.48
C GLU A 351 3.39 -9.33 -10.60
N HIS A 352 3.83 -10.03 -11.64
CA HIS A 352 2.93 -10.55 -12.67
C HIS A 352 2.15 -11.76 -12.14
N THR A 353 0.90 -11.90 -12.54
CA THR A 353 0.14 -13.14 -12.28
C THR A 353 0.59 -14.26 -13.22
N HIS A 354 0.71 -13.96 -14.52
CA HIS A 354 1.25 -14.82 -15.57
C HIS A 354 1.84 -13.93 -16.67
N GLU A 355 2.61 -14.52 -17.59
CA GLU A 355 3.14 -13.80 -18.75
C GLU A 355 1.99 -13.25 -19.62
N GLY A 356 2.03 -11.96 -19.94
CA GLY A 356 0.97 -11.27 -20.70
C GLY A 356 -0.20 -10.75 -19.88
N ASP A 357 -0.29 -11.09 -18.59
CA ASP A 357 -1.28 -10.55 -17.67
C ASP A 357 -0.80 -9.26 -17.00
N GLY A 358 -1.70 -8.59 -16.30
CA GLY A 358 -1.38 -7.40 -15.52
C GLY A 358 -0.63 -7.72 -14.22
N HIS A 359 -0.42 -6.70 -13.43
CA HIS A 359 0.39 -6.73 -12.23
C HIS A 359 -0.46 -6.64 -10.98
N ILE A 360 -0.08 -7.37 -9.93
CA ILE A 360 -0.68 -7.26 -8.59
C ILE A 360 0.35 -6.66 -7.62
N ASN A 361 -0.11 -5.77 -6.76
CA ASN A 361 0.68 -5.37 -5.61
C ASN A 361 0.72 -6.52 -4.60
N THR A 362 1.92 -6.96 -4.25
CA THR A 362 2.16 -8.05 -3.28
C THR A 362 2.86 -7.55 -2.02
N PHE A 363 2.98 -6.23 -1.86
CA PHE A 363 3.67 -5.67 -0.71
C PHE A 363 2.90 -5.96 0.58
N VAL A 364 3.59 -6.57 1.53
CA VAL A 364 3.12 -6.80 2.92
C VAL A 364 4.31 -6.60 3.85
N GLU A 365 4.09 -5.93 4.96
CA GLU A 365 5.07 -5.73 6.03
C GLU A 365 4.49 -6.10 7.39
N LEU A 366 5.35 -6.31 8.39
CA LEU A 366 4.97 -6.38 9.79
C LEU A 366 5.23 -5.03 10.47
N ILE A 367 4.23 -4.54 11.18
CA ILE A 367 4.38 -3.48 12.17
C ILE A 367 4.66 -4.15 13.49
N HIS A 368 5.78 -3.85 14.10
CA HIS A 368 6.13 -4.31 15.44
C HIS A 368 5.98 -3.18 16.46
N TYR A 369 5.05 -3.34 17.36
CA TYR A 369 4.88 -2.48 18.52
C TYR A 369 5.73 -3.06 19.67
N ALA A 370 6.95 -2.57 19.80
CA ALA A 370 7.95 -3.13 20.73
C ALA A 370 7.73 -2.66 22.17
N PRO A 371 8.12 -3.47 23.19
CA PRO A 371 7.96 -3.11 24.60
C PRO A 371 8.66 -1.82 25.06
N ASP A 372 9.68 -1.37 24.33
CA ASP A 372 10.36 -0.08 24.55
C ASP A 372 9.58 1.12 23.99
N GLN A 373 8.36 0.91 23.52
CA GLN A 373 7.46 1.89 22.89
C GLN A 373 7.95 2.37 21.51
N SER A 374 8.88 1.69 20.87
CA SER A 374 9.22 1.91 19.49
C SER A 374 8.22 1.21 18.55
N ILE A 375 8.13 1.72 17.31
CA ILE A 375 7.40 1.08 16.22
C ILE A 375 8.40 0.77 15.11
N GLU A 376 8.57 -0.50 14.82
CA GLU A 376 9.47 -0.99 13.80
C GLU A 376 8.68 -1.56 12.62
N LEU A 377 9.18 -1.35 11.40
CA LEU A 377 8.63 -1.94 10.18
C LEU A 377 9.57 -3.02 9.67
N ILE A 378 9.08 -4.25 9.62
CA ILE A 378 9.82 -5.41 9.16
C ILE A 378 9.31 -5.79 7.78
N ASN A 379 10.20 -5.78 6.80
CA ASN A 379 9.85 -5.97 5.40
C ASN A 379 10.79 -6.98 4.74
N ARG A 380 10.22 -7.93 4.00
CA ARG A 380 10.95 -8.95 3.25
C ARG A 380 11.75 -8.39 2.06
N ASN A 381 11.25 -7.30 1.47
CA ASN A 381 11.75 -6.75 0.20
C ASN A 381 12.69 -5.54 0.38
N ARG A 382 13.15 -5.27 1.59
CA ARG A 382 14.11 -4.20 1.90
C ARG A 382 15.44 -4.75 2.40
#